data_3f2c5dd0ca23e9a49fe68c4b87815960
#
_entry.id   3f2c5dd0ca23e9a49fe68c4b87815960
#
_cell.length_a   1.000
_cell.length_b   1.000
_cell.length_c   1.000
_cell.angle_alpha   90.00
_cell.angle_beta   90.00
_cell.angle_gamma   90.00
#
_symmetry.space_group_name_H-M   'P 1'
#
loop_
_entity.id
_entity.type
_entity.pdbx_description
1 polymer ?
#
loop_
_entity_poly.entity_id
_entity_poly.type
_entity_poly.pdbx_seq_one_letter_code
_entity_poly.pdbx_strand_id
1 'polypeptide(L)'
;MYDVIVAGGGPGGSVAAKKCAQGGLRTLLLERKKLPRDKVCSGMVMGPWANDIIQQEFGTIPHEILADPALLSGHMIHVPGTQPQPILCKTPLAWRKDLDFWMIQMAREDGVEIWEGAKVIEVNQKAGVCTVTMMQGKTSQKLKSRFVIGADGGASAVRKSIFPQLKVQYSVPMRECYEGALDLEKDYFHWFFPKHRSRPRFGLNHKGDCFLIEGSGIKQLRNEINQILAQYGFNPKTKALWKDGCLIPRLHEALMSGTFSPAKGNILLIGDAAGLLFPITFEGIGTALKSGILAADSVARSIKEESEAAEIYLQELKLILEIVKSLHSWNKKLEQAATKGSVELSKALTAAYGETLKVS
;
A
#
# COMPACT_ATOMS: atom_id res chain seq x y z
N MET A 1 -20.36 -21.06 -10.09
CA MET A 1 -19.81 -20.65 -8.79
C MET A 1 -18.29 -20.62 -8.94
N TYR A 2 -17.62 -19.58 -8.44
CA TYR A 2 -16.15 -19.49 -8.40
C TYR A 2 -15.61 -20.23 -7.17
N ASP A 3 -14.34 -20.65 -7.22
CA ASP A 3 -13.65 -21.06 -5.99
C ASP A 3 -13.26 -19.81 -5.19
N VAL A 4 -12.66 -18.83 -5.86
CA VAL A 4 -12.20 -17.59 -5.22
C VAL A 4 -12.71 -16.37 -5.99
N ILE A 5 -13.21 -15.37 -5.25
CA ILE A 5 -13.43 -14.02 -5.76
C ILE A 5 -12.46 -13.07 -5.03
N VAL A 6 -11.64 -12.35 -5.79
CA VAL A 6 -10.72 -11.33 -5.28
C VAL A 6 -11.31 -9.96 -5.56
N ALA A 7 -11.53 -9.15 -4.54
CA ALA A 7 -12.07 -7.80 -4.65
C ALA A 7 -10.92 -6.78 -4.68
N GLY A 8 -10.57 -6.25 -5.85
CA GLY A 8 -9.55 -5.22 -6.07
C GLY A 8 -8.30 -5.73 -6.77
N GLY A 9 -7.91 -5.05 -7.86
CA GLY A 9 -6.75 -5.32 -8.69
C GLY A 9 -5.52 -4.47 -8.32
N GLY A 10 -5.19 -4.34 -7.04
CA GLY A 10 -3.91 -3.81 -6.58
C GLY A 10 -2.86 -4.93 -6.46
N PRO A 11 -1.60 -4.63 -6.02
CA PRO A 11 -0.54 -5.62 -5.94
C PRO A 11 -0.94 -6.89 -5.18
N GLY A 12 -1.53 -6.74 -4.00
CA GLY A 12 -1.99 -7.88 -3.20
C GLY A 12 -3.08 -8.70 -3.89
N GLY A 13 -4.06 -8.03 -4.53
CA GLY A 13 -5.13 -8.73 -5.24
C GLY A 13 -4.63 -9.44 -6.49
N SER A 14 -3.70 -8.83 -7.23
CA SER A 14 -3.10 -9.44 -8.43
C SER A 14 -2.30 -10.70 -8.09
N VAL A 15 -1.44 -10.65 -7.06
CA VAL A 15 -0.66 -11.83 -6.65
C VAL A 15 -1.55 -12.91 -6.05
N ALA A 16 -2.55 -12.55 -5.24
CA ALA A 16 -3.46 -13.53 -4.65
C ALA A 16 -4.29 -14.25 -5.71
N ALA A 17 -4.84 -13.50 -6.67
CA ALA A 17 -5.61 -14.08 -7.77
C ALA A 17 -4.75 -14.99 -8.65
N LYS A 18 -3.54 -14.52 -9.02
CA LYS A 18 -2.56 -15.30 -9.80
C LYS A 18 -2.24 -16.63 -9.13
N LYS A 19 -1.86 -16.61 -7.84
CA LYS A 19 -1.54 -17.84 -7.10
C LYS A 19 -2.73 -18.79 -6.96
N CYS A 20 -3.93 -18.28 -6.72
CA CYS A 20 -5.14 -19.10 -6.69
C CYS A 20 -5.39 -19.79 -8.04
N ALA A 21 -5.23 -19.07 -9.15
CA ALA A 21 -5.42 -19.63 -10.50
C ALA A 21 -4.33 -20.68 -10.83
N GLN A 22 -3.06 -20.40 -10.50
CA GLN A 22 -1.96 -21.37 -10.64
C GLN A 22 -2.19 -22.63 -9.81
N GLY A 23 -2.87 -22.52 -8.67
CA GLY A 23 -3.32 -23.65 -7.86
C GLY A 23 -4.55 -24.38 -8.42
N GLY A 24 -4.98 -24.08 -9.65
CA GLY A 24 -6.12 -24.72 -10.33
C GLY A 24 -7.50 -24.24 -9.86
N LEU A 25 -7.57 -23.16 -9.10
CA LEU A 25 -8.83 -22.64 -8.60
C LEU A 25 -9.49 -21.69 -9.61
N ARG A 26 -10.78 -21.85 -9.87
CA ARG A 26 -11.55 -20.93 -10.70
C ARG A 26 -11.65 -19.58 -10.01
N THR A 27 -10.83 -18.63 -10.45
CA THR A 27 -10.60 -17.33 -9.80
C THR A 27 -11.15 -16.17 -10.61
N LEU A 28 -11.93 -15.29 -9.95
CA LEU A 28 -12.42 -14.03 -10.50
C LEU A 28 -11.85 -12.85 -9.73
N LEU A 29 -11.25 -11.89 -10.44
CA LEU A 29 -10.82 -10.61 -9.89
C LEU A 29 -11.79 -9.52 -10.32
N LEU A 30 -12.33 -8.76 -9.34
CA LEU A 30 -13.24 -7.64 -9.54
C LEU A 30 -12.50 -6.31 -9.30
N GLU A 31 -12.24 -5.52 -10.34
CA GLU A 31 -11.67 -4.18 -10.21
C GLU A 31 -12.75 -3.12 -10.46
N ARG A 32 -12.91 -2.19 -9.51
CA ARG A 32 -13.96 -1.16 -9.56
C ARG A 32 -13.80 -0.11 -10.67
N LYS A 33 -12.56 0.10 -11.12
CA LYS A 33 -12.23 1.06 -12.17
C LYS A 33 -11.98 0.34 -13.50
N LYS A 34 -12.01 1.09 -14.60
CA LYS A 34 -11.45 0.65 -15.87
C LYS A 34 -9.93 0.64 -15.77
N LEU A 35 -9.29 -0.30 -16.44
CA LEU A 35 -7.85 -0.49 -16.48
C LEU A 35 -7.25 0.09 -17.77
N PRO A 36 -6.02 0.62 -17.73
CA PRO A 36 -5.20 0.92 -16.54
C PRO A 36 -5.78 2.07 -15.72
N ARG A 37 -5.54 2.06 -14.40
CA ARG A 37 -6.15 3.03 -13.49
C ARG A 37 -5.14 3.72 -12.58
N ASP A 38 -5.35 5.00 -12.30
CA ASP A 38 -4.57 5.72 -11.30
C ASP A 38 -4.83 5.23 -9.88
N LYS A 39 -3.76 5.18 -9.10
CA LYS A 39 -3.76 4.90 -7.66
C LYS A 39 -2.84 5.91 -6.97
N VAL A 40 -3.33 6.54 -5.92
CA VAL A 40 -2.54 7.45 -5.07
C VAL A 40 -1.46 6.65 -4.34
N CYS A 41 -0.20 6.87 -4.71
CA CYS A 41 0.99 6.26 -4.13
C CYS A 41 2.23 6.89 -4.77
N SER A 42 3.34 6.99 -4.05
CA SER A 42 4.66 7.36 -4.63
C SER A 42 5.08 6.41 -5.75
N GLY A 43 4.68 5.14 -5.68
CA GLY A 43 5.04 4.11 -6.67
C GLY A 43 6.43 3.53 -6.47
N MET A 44 7.02 3.74 -5.29
CA MET A 44 8.26 3.09 -4.88
C MET A 44 7.98 1.62 -4.54
N VAL A 45 8.73 0.72 -5.16
CA VAL A 45 8.74 -0.71 -4.83
C VAL A 45 9.81 -0.92 -3.75
N MET A 46 9.43 -0.57 -2.51
CA MET A 46 10.38 -0.51 -1.39
C MET A 46 10.62 -1.88 -0.76
N GLY A 47 11.89 -2.12 -0.45
CA GLY A 47 12.33 -3.21 0.40
C GLY A 47 12.33 -4.61 -0.22
N PRO A 48 12.86 -5.59 0.53
CA PRO A 48 13.01 -6.95 0.05
C PRO A 48 11.69 -7.62 -0.32
N TRP A 49 10.66 -7.50 0.52
CA TRP A 49 9.39 -8.18 0.25
C TRP A 49 8.76 -7.76 -1.08
N ALA A 50 8.71 -6.44 -1.37
CA ALA A 50 8.12 -5.98 -2.61
C ALA A 50 8.95 -6.45 -3.81
N ASN A 51 10.28 -6.30 -3.76
CA ASN A 51 11.17 -6.68 -4.85
C ASN A 51 11.21 -8.19 -5.07
N ASP A 52 11.43 -8.96 -4.01
CA ASP A 52 11.58 -10.42 -4.10
C ASP A 52 10.28 -11.08 -4.55
N ILE A 53 9.14 -10.65 -4.01
CA ILE A 53 7.83 -11.21 -4.41
C ILE A 53 7.51 -10.84 -5.84
N ILE A 54 7.75 -9.61 -6.27
CA ILE A 54 7.52 -9.24 -7.68
C ILE A 54 8.42 -10.07 -8.58
N GLN A 55 9.71 -10.21 -8.26
CA GLN A 55 10.64 -10.99 -9.05
C GLN A 55 10.24 -12.48 -9.12
N GLN A 56 9.80 -13.06 -8.01
CA GLN A 56 9.41 -14.48 -7.93
C GLN A 56 8.08 -14.75 -8.63
N GLU A 57 7.10 -13.90 -8.44
CA GLU A 57 5.73 -14.15 -8.90
C GLU A 57 5.43 -13.56 -10.28
N PHE A 58 6.10 -12.47 -10.67
CA PHE A 58 5.83 -11.75 -11.92
C PHE A 58 7.06 -11.63 -12.83
N GLY A 59 8.25 -11.91 -12.32
CA GLY A 59 9.51 -11.71 -13.02
C GLY A 59 10.05 -10.27 -12.89
N THR A 60 11.04 -9.96 -13.71
CA THR A 60 11.65 -8.63 -13.73
C THR A 60 10.65 -7.59 -14.23
N ILE A 61 10.51 -6.47 -13.50
CA ILE A 61 9.66 -5.36 -13.95
C ILE A 61 10.22 -4.83 -15.29
N PRO A 62 9.43 -4.84 -16.38
CA PRO A 62 9.88 -4.32 -17.67
C PRO A 62 10.26 -2.85 -17.57
N HIS A 63 11.29 -2.42 -18.33
CA HIS A 63 11.80 -1.06 -18.26
C HIS A 63 10.74 0.00 -18.61
N GLU A 64 9.84 -0.31 -19.53
CA GLU A 64 8.73 0.55 -19.95
C GLU A 64 7.65 0.77 -18.90
N ILE A 65 7.64 -0.08 -17.83
CA ILE A 65 6.75 0.07 -16.68
C ILE A 65 7.36 1.02 -15.64
N LEU A 66 8.69 1.17 -15.65
CA LEU A 66 9.40 2.03 -14.71
C LEU A 66 9.26 3.50 -15.07
N ALA A 67 9.36 4.36 -14.06
CA ALA A 67 9.40 5.82 -14.27
C ALA A 67 10.84 6.28 -14.62
N ASP A 68 11.03 7.56 -14.79
CA ASP A 68 12.33 8.19 -14.86
C ASP A 68 12.53 9.10 -13.63
N PRO A 69 13.51 8.84 -12.76
CA PRO A 69 14.46 7.70 -12.81
C PRO A 69 13.78 6.35 -12.59
N ALA A 70 14.28 5.32 -13.26
CA ALA A 70 13.75 3.96 -13.13
C ALA A 70 14.06 3.34 -11.75
N LEU A 71 15.16 3.77 -11.15
CA LEU A 71 15.69 3.28 -9.88
C LEU A 71 16.12 4.47 -9.01
N LEU A 72 15.56 4.54 -7.81
CA LEU A 72 16.06 5.46 -6.79
C LEU A 72 17.28 4.83 -6.09
N SER A 73 18.30 5.67 -5.82
CA SER A 73 19.47 5.30 -5.03
C SER A 73 19.16 5.20 -3.54
N GLY A 74 18.12 5.86 -3.08
CA GLY A 74 17.69 5.80 -1.69
C GLY A 74 16.69 6.87 -1.27
N HIS A 75 16.69 7.12 0.03
CA HIS A 75 15.88 8.14 0.68
C HIS A 75 16.77 9.19 1.33
N MET A 76 16.34 10.45 1.29
CA MET A 76 17.01 11.58 1.92
C MET A 76 16.15 12.14 3.06
N ILE A 77 16.69 12.18 4.27
CA ILE A 77 15.99 12.69 5.45
C ILE A 77 16.41 14.13 5.70
N HIS A 78 15.49 15.07 5.57
CA HIS A 78 15.72 16.51 5.80
C HIS A 78 15.08 16.93 7.12
N VAL A 79 15.91 17.32 8.09
CA VAL A 79 15.47 17.92 9.36
C VAL A 79 16.09 19.31 9.47
N PRO A 80 15.33 20.38 9.70
CA PRO A 80 15.85 21.75 9.77
C PRO A 80 17.00 21.89 10.76
N GLY A 81 18.09 22.54 10.34
CA GLY A 81 19.29 22.76 11.16
C GLY A 81 20.24 21.55 11.22
N THR A 82 20.01 20.53 10.39
CA THR A 82 20.95 19.41 10.20
C THR A 82 21.30 19.24 8.72
N GLN A 83 22.40 18.55 8.43
CA GLN A 83 22.67 18.12 7.07
C GLN A 83 21.71 16.98 6.68
N PRO A 84 21.24 16.95 5.43
CA PRO A 84 20.43 15.83 4.93
C PRO A 84 21.14 14.49 5.13
N GLN A 85 20.38 13.46 5.55
CA GLN A 85 20.93 12.14 5.84
C GLN A 85 20.43 11.13 4.80
N PRO A 86 21.34 10.57 3.97
CA PRO A 86 20.96 9.54 3.00
C PRO A 86 20.76 8.19 3.69
N ILE A 87 19.76 7.45 3.19
CA ILE A 87 19.57 6.03 3.48
C ILE A 87 19.62 5.32 2.14
N LEU A 88 20.72 4.62 1.88
CA LEU A 88 20.92 3.94 0.60
C LEU A 88 20.04 2.70 0.52
N CYS A 89 19.18 2.67 -0.49
CA CYS A 89 18.28 1.55 -0.76
C CYS A 89 17.80 1.63 -2.21
N LYS A 90 18.33 0.75 -3.05
CA LYS A 90 17.91 0.69 -4.45
C LYS A 90 16.40 0.34 -4.52
N THR A 91 15.62 1.27 -5.06
CA THR A 91 14.16 1.16 -5.06
C THR A 91 13.63 1.42 -6.47
N PRO A 92 13.08 0.41 -7.16
CA PRO A 92 12.39 0.63 -8.43
C PRO A 92 11.25 1.63 -8.26
N LEU A 93 11.12 2.54 -9.23
CA LEU A 93 10.10 3.59 -9.23
C LEU A 93 9.19 3.39 -10.43
N ALA A 94 7.88 3.36 -10.21
CA ALA A 94 6.90 3.17 -11.27
C ALA A 94 5.65 4.03 -11.04
N TRP A 95 4.93 4.33 -12.11
CA TRP A 95 3.56 4.78 -11.99
C TRP A 95 2.67 3.59 -11.63
N ARG A 96 1.85 3.73 -10.61
CA ARG A 96 0.98 2.64 -10.14
C ARG A 96 -0.04 2.18 -11.18
N LYS A 97 -0.43 3.04 -12.11
CA LYS A 97 -1.32 2.64 -13.21
C LYS A 97 -0.65 1.57 -14.08
N ASP A 98 0.63 1.74 -14.36
CA ASP A 98 1.38 0.86 -15.25
C ASP A 98 1.82 -0.40 -14.51
N LEU A 99 2.37 -0.27 -13.29
CA LEU A 99 2.77 -1.39 -12.45
C LEU A 99 1.59 -2.31 -12.11
N ASP A 100 0.48 -1.74 -11.60
CA ASP A 100 -0.70 -2.54 -11.25
C ASP A 100 -1.31 -3.21 -12.47
N PHE A 101 -1.33 -2.52 -13.62
CA PHE A 101 -1.88 -3.08 -14.85
C PHE A 101 -1.03 -4.23 -15.38
N TRP A 102 0.29 -4.09 -15.38
CA TRP A 102 1.22 -5.18 -15.73
C TRP A 102 0.99 -6.42 -14.86
N MET A 103 0.91 -6.26 -13.54
CA MET A 103 0.65 -7.37 -12.62
C MET A 103 -0.71 -8.04 -12.86
N ILE A 104 -1.73 -7.26 -13.23
CA ILE A 104 -3.06 -7.78 -13.59
C ILE A 104 -3.00 -8.57 -14.88
N GLN A 105 -2.24 -8.11 -15.89
CA GLN A 105 -2.07 -8.83 -17.15
C GLN A 105 -1.38 -10.19 -16.92
N MET A 106 -0.32 -10.23 -16.11
CA MET A 106 0.33 -11.48 -15.72
C MET A 106 -0.64 -12.45 -15.00
N ALA A 107 -1.51 -11.93 -14.13
CA ALA A 107 -2.54 -12.74 -13.49
C ALA A 107 -3.57 -13.27 -14.52
N ARG A 108 -3.92 -12.47 -15.53
CA ARG A 108 -4.82 -12.90 -16.62
C ARG A 108 -4.22 -14.02 -17.46
N GLU A 109 -2.92 -13.96 -17.74
CA GLU A 109 -2.18 -15.01 -18.47
C GLU A 109 -2.18 -16.34 -17.72
N ASP A 110 -2.20 -16.30 -16.39
CA ASP A 110 -2.35 -17.48 -15.52
C ASP A 110 -3.83 -17.94 -15.34
N GLY A 111 -4.75 -17.41 -16.13
CA GLY A 111 -6.14 -17.89 -16.17
C GLY A 111 -7.11 -17.19 -15.21
N VAL A 112 -6.72 -16.06 -14.62
CA VAL A 112 -7.64 -15.25 -13.79
C VAL A 112 -8.67 -14.57 -14.70
N GLU A 113 -9.95 -14.79 -14.43
CA GLU A 113 -11.04 -14.02 -15.02
C GLU A 113 -11.07 -12.63 -14.38
N ILE A 114 -11.07 -11.55 -15.20
CA ILE A 114 -10.99 -10.17 -14.69
C ILE A 114 -12.18 -9.36 -15.19
N TRP A 115 -12.94 -8.78 -14.25
CA TRP A 115 -14.02 -7.86 -14.54
C TRP A 115 -13.68 -6.44 -14.11
N GLU A 116 -13.67 -5.55 -15.08
CA GLU A 116 -13.40 -4.13 -14.91
C GLU A 116 -14.69 -3.32 -14.70
N GLY A 117 -14.60 -2.20 -13.98
CA GLY A 117 -15.77 -1.40 -13.63
C GLY A 117 -16.71 -2.11 -12.65
N ALA A 118 -16.24 -3.20 -12.04
CA ALA A 118 -16.99 -4.09 -11.15
C ALA A 118 -16.69 -3.78 -9.69
N LYS A 119 -17.53 -2.98 -9.06
CA LYS A 119 -17.36 -2.51 -7.68
C LYS A 119 -18.05 -3.44 -6.71
N VAL A 120 -17.30 -4.12 -5.85
CA VAL A 120 -17.86 -4.86 -4.71
C VAL A 120 -18.53 -3.89 -3.74
N ILE A 121 -19.75 -4.20 -3.35
CA ILE A 121 -20.59 -3.39 -2.44
C ILE A 121 -20.73 -4.09 -1.10
N GLU A 122 -20.96 -5.39 -1.11
CA GLU A 122 -21.24 -6.18 0.07
C GLU A 122 -20.76 -7.61 -0.11
N VAL A 123 -20.33 -8.21 0.97
CA VAL A 123 -19.98 -9.63 1.05
C VAL A 123 -20.62 -10.23 2.29
N ASN A 124 -21.23 -11.41 2.14
CA ASN A 124 -21.67 -12.21 3.27
C ASN A 124 -21.34 -13.68 3.08
N GLN A 125 -21.32 -14.45 4.16
CA GLN A 125 -21.11 -15.89 4.12
C GLN A 125 -22.25 -16.59 4.86
N LYS A 126 -22.80 -17.63 4.24
CA LYS A 126 -23.82 -18.50 4.85
C LYS A 126 -23.58 -19.93 4.43
N ALA A 127 -23.55 -20.86 5.40
CA ALA A 127 -23.34 -22.30 5.17
C ALA A 127 -22.12 -22.59 4.25
N GLY A 128 -20.97 -21.99 4.54
CA GLY A 128 -19.74 -22.18 3.79
C GLY A 128 -19.65 -21.47 2.42
N VAL A 129 -20.74 -20.87 1.94
CA VAL A 129 -20.79 -20.16 0.65
C VAL A 129 -20.75 -18.66 0.85
N CYS A 130 -19.80 -18.00 0.18
CA CYS A 130 -19.72 -16.55 0.10
C CYS A 130 -20.60 -16.01 -1.02
N THR A 131 -21.33 -14.94 -0.73
CA THR A 131 -22.08 -14.16 -1.71
C THR A 131 -21.50 -12.78 -1.82
N VAL A 132 -21.04 -12.40 -3.00
CA VAL A 132 -20.50 -11.08 -3.32
C VAL A 132 -21.54 -10.30 -4.11
N THR A 133 -22.02 -9.20 -3.55
CA THR A 133 -22.84 -8.23 -4.27
C THR A 133 -21.93 -7.18 -4.89
N MET A 134 -22.01 -7.00 -6.19
CA MET A 134 -21.22 -6.02 -6.92
C MET A 134 -22.09 -5.16 -7.83
N MET A 135 -21.58 -3.98 -8.19
CA MET A 135 -22.18 -3.05 -9.16
C MET A 135 -21.26 -2.95 -10.38
N GLN A 136 -21.83 -3.05 -11.58
CA GLN A 136 -21.15 -2.74 -12.83
C GLN A 136 -22.02 -1.75 -13.62
N GLY A 137 -21.56 -0.51 -13.70
CA GLY A 137 -22.40 0.59 -14.14
C GLY A 137 -23.62 0.79 -13.21
N LYS A 138 -24.82 0.65 -13.75
CA LYS A 138 -26.09 0.73 -13.00
C LYS A 138 -26.64 -0.64 -12.59
N THR A 139 -25.99 -1.73 -12.98
CA THR A 139 -26.48 -3.10 -12.77
C THR A 139 -25.86 -3.69 -11.51
N SER A 140 -26.71 -4.20 -10.61
CA SER A 140 -26.29 -4.97 -9.45
C SER A 140 -26.34 -6.46 -9.77
N GLN A 141 -25.29 -7.19 -9.37
CA GLN A 141 -25.19 -8.63 -9.55
C GLN A 141 -24.75 -9.30 -8.25
N LYS A 142 -25.22 -10.53 -8.03
CA LYS A 142 -24.78 -11.40 -6.93
C LYS A 142 -24.02 -12.59 -7.49
N LEU A 143 -22.77 -12.72 -7.05
CA LEU A 143 -21.89 -13.81 -7.42
C LEU A 143 -21.67 -14.72 -6.21
N LYS A 144 -21.47 -16.01 -6.46
CA LYS A 144 -21.19 -17.00 -5.41
C LYS A 144 -19.76 -17.55 -5.55
N SER A 145 -19.07 -17.70 -4.43
CA SER A 145 -17.76 -18.34 -4.34
C SER A 145 -17.62 -19.16 -3.06
N ARG A 146 -16.59 -20.00 -3.00
CA ARG A 146 -16.19 -20.67 -1.76
C ARG A 146 -15.44 -19.71 -0.85
N PHE A 147 -14.54 -18.89 -1.42
CA PHE A 147 -13.69 -17.95 -0.69
C PHE A 147 -13.80 -16.54 -1.29
N VAL A 148 -13.54 -15.54 -0.46
CA VAL A 148 -13.37 -14.14 -0.87
C VAL A 148 -12.08 -13.57 -0.29
N ILE A 149 -11.27 -12.92 -1.13
CA ILE A 149 -10.10 -12.16 -0.72
C ILE A 149 -10.40 -10.67 -0.93
N GLY A 150 -10.52 -9.92 0.17
CA GLY A 150 -10.77 -8.48 0.15
C GLY A 150 -9.47 -7.70 -0.01
N ALA A 151 -9.17 -7.26 -1.24
CA ALA A 151 -8.03 -6.46 -1.65
C ALA A 151 -8.45 -5.05 -2.10
N ASP A 152 -9.62 -4.58 -1.66
CA ASP A 152 -10.32 -3.38 -2.14
C ASP A 152 -9.85 -2.07 -1.49
N GLY A 153 -8.71 -2.13 -0.81
CA GLY A 153 -7.97 -0.97 -0.34
C GLY A 153 -8.53 -0.33 0.93
N GLY A 154 -8.02 0.86 1.29
CA GLY A 154 -8.27 1.47 2.60
C GLY A 154 -9.74 1.67 2.96
N ALA A 155 -10.61 1.99 1.99
CA ALA A 155 -12.05 2.18 2.19
C ALA A 155 -12.87 0.88 2.02
N SER A 156 -12.25 -0.29 2.23
CA SER A 156 -12.77 -1.62 1.94
C SER A 156 -14.26 -1.82 2.26
N ALA A 157 -15.02 -2.21 1.24
CA ALA A 157 -16.41 -2.63 1.37
C ALA A 157 -16.48 -4.05 1.97
N VAL A 158 -15.51 -4.92 1.64
CA VAL A 158 -15.42 -6.27 2.21
C VAL A 158 -15.24 -6.19 3.72
N ARG A 159 -14.28 -5.36 4.20
CA ARG A 159 -14.08 -5.14 5.64
C ARG A 159 -15.36 -4.64 6.33
N LYS A 160 -16.01 -3.64 5.74
CA LYS A 160 -17.25 -3.10 6.30
C LYS A 160 -18.37 -4.14 6.38
N SER A 161 -18.44 -5.05 5.41
CA SER A 161 -19.46 -6.11 5.38
C SER A 161 -19.29 -7.12 6.52
N ILE A 162 -18.06 -7.53 6.80
CA ILE A 162 -17.79 -8.57 7.81
C ILE A 162 -17.54 -8.02 9.22
N PHE A 163 -17.21 -6.72 9.31
CA PHE A 163 -16.98 -5.99 10.57
C PHE A 163 -17.74 -4.65 10.60
N PRO A 164 -19.09 -4.66 10.56
CA PRO A 164 -19.89 -3.44 10.44
C PRO A 164 -19.77 -2.51 11.66
N GLN A 165 -19.37 -3.03 12.83
CA GLN A 165 -19.20 -2.25 14.05
C GLN A 165 -17.77 -1.68 14.21
N LEU A 166 -16.83 -2.05 13.34
CA LEU A 166 -15.46 -1.57 13.42
C LEU A 166 -15.37 -0.08 13.06
N LYS A 167 -15.03 0.73 14.04
CA LYS A 167 -14.78 2.17 13.84
C LYS A 167 -13.36 2.35 13.30
N VAL A 168 -13.26 2.87 12.08
CA VAL A 168 -11.97 3.10 11.40
C VAL A 168 -11.70 4.59 11.29
N GLN A 169 -10.61 5.04 11.88
CA GLN A 169 -10.04 6.36 11.61
C GLN A 169 -9.17 6.32 10.35
N TYR A 170 -9.12 7.42 9.61
CA TYR A 170 -8.35 7.51 8.38
C TYR A 170 -7.32 8.64 8.41
N SER A 171 -6.14 8.37 7.88
CA SER A 171 -5.24 9.41 7.37
C SER A 171 -5.58 9.66 5.90
N VAL A 172 -5.42 10.92 5.47
CA VAL A 172 -5.73 11.34 4.10
C VAL A 172 -4.46 11.94 3.47
N PRO A 173 -3.50 11.11 3.03
CA PRO A 173 -2.39 11.61 2.26
C PRO A 173 -2.88 12.15 0.91
N MET A 174 -2.29 13.26 0.51
CA MET A 174 -2.52 13.92 -0.76
C MET A 174 -1.23 13.92 -1.58
N ARG A 175 -1.36 14.02 -2.90
CA ARG A 175 -0.27 14.29 -3.81
C ARG A 175 -0.62 15.50 -4.67
N GLU A 176 0.40 16.26 -5.00
CA GLU A 176 0.33 17.35 -5.96
C GLU A 176 1.47 17.16 -6.96
N CYS A 177 1.16 17.15 -8.24
CA CYS A 177 2.14 17.03 -9.32
C CYS A 177 2.39 18.39 -9.95
N TYR A 178 3.64 18.71 -10.15
CA TYR A 178 4.09 19.96 -10.77
C TYR A 178 5.01 19.66 -11.96
N GLU A 179 4.92 20.45 -13.01
CA GLU A 179 5.82 20.38 -14.14
C GLU A 179 7.22 20.86 -13.77
N GLY A 180 8.24 20.26 -14.36
CA GLY A 180 9.64 20.59 -14.18
C GLY A 180 10.33 19.81 -13.09
N ALA A 181 11.44 20.34 -12.60
CA ALA A 181 12.28 19.74 -11.57
C ALA A 181 12.70 20.79 -10.54
N LEU A 182 13.02 20.33 -9.35
CA LEU A 182 13.65 21.13 -8.30
C LEU A 182 15.15 20.79 -8.24
N ASP A 183 15.93 21.68 -7.61
CA ASP A 183 17.36 21.50 -7.36
C ASP A 183 17.59 20.54 -6.19
N LEU A 184 17.20 19.28 -6.43
CA LEU A 184 17.30 18.14 -5.54
C LEU A 184 17.72 16.91 -6.34
N GLU A 185 18.46 16.00 -5.74
CA GLU A 185 18.87 14.75 -6.37
C GLU A 185 17.65 13.95 -6.84
N LYS A 186 17.53 13.74 -8.16
CA LYS A 186 16.35 13.12 -8.78
C LYS A 186 16.22 11.64 -8.44
N ASP A 187 17.31 10.99 -8.16
CA ASP A 187 17.40 9.57 -7.80
C ASP A 187 17.23 9.29 -6.30
N TYR A 188 16.73 10.28 -5.53
CA TYR A 188 16.34 10.11 -4.14
C TYR A 188 14.87 10.46 -3.91
N PHE A 189 14.24 9.76 -2.96
CA PHE A 189 12.99 10.21 -2.38
C PHE A 189 13.30 11.08 -1.16
N HIS A 190 12.86 12.34 -1.16
CA HIS A 190 13.15 13.31 -0.13
C HIS A 190 12.03 13.37 0.91
N TRP A 191 12.36 13.13 2.18
CA TRP A 191 11.46 13.28 3.31
C TRP A 191 11.80 14.54 4.07
N PHE A 192 10.85 15.48 4.17
CA PHE A 192 10.99 16.74 4.91
C PHE A 192 10.23 16.67 6.22
N PHE A 193 10.92 16.92 7.33
CA PHE A 193 10.34 16.92 8.67
C PHE A 193 10.37 18.33 9.25
N PRO A 194 9.23 18.82 9.83
CA PRO A 194 9.21 20.08 10.56
C PRO A 194 10.11 20.02 11.80
N LYS A 195 10.64 21.17 12.19
CA LYS A 195 11.46 21.28 13.41
C LYS A 195 10.68 20.80 14.64
N HIS A 196 11.30 19.99 15.48
CA HIS A 196 10.73 19.44 16.72
C HIS A 196 9.48 18.56 16.56
N ARG A 197 9.20 18.08 15.36
CA ARG A 197 8.07 17.17 15.11
C ARG A 197 8.51 15.93 14.36
N SER A 198 8.04 14.78 14.81
CA SER A 198 8.15 13.54 14.04
C SER A 198 7.07 13.42 12.95
N ARG A 199 5.98 14.17 13.10
CA ARG A 199 4.82 14.28 12.17
C ARG A 199 4.11 15.64 12.37
N PRO A 200 3.39 16.17 11.37
CA PRO A 200 3.29 15.73 10.00
C PRO A 200 4.59 15.94 9.22
N ARG A 201 4.72 15.29 8.08
CA ARG A 201 5.83 15.42 7.15
C ARG A 201 5.30 15.46 5.72
N PHE A 202 6.15 15.85 4.80
CA PHE A 202 5.87 15.68 3.38
C PHE A 202 7.04 15.01 2.68
N GLY A 203 6.76 14.35 1.58
CA GLY A 203 7.75 13.74 0.70
C GLY A 203 7.80 14.46 -0.63
N LEU A 204 8.90 14.29 -1.34
CA LEU A 204 9.10 14.78 -2.69
C LEU A 204 9.89 13.77 -3.49
N ASN A 205 9.48 13.52 -4.72
CA ASN A 205 10.26 12.78 -5.70
C ASN A 205 10.02 13.29 -7.11
N HIS A 206 11.02 13.13 -7.97
CA HIS A 206 10.92 13.40 -9.39
C HIS A 206 10.39 12.17 -10.14
N LYS A 207 9.63 12.41 -11.23
CA LYS A 207 9.14 11.37 -12.14
C LYS A 207 9.02 11.93 -13.55
N GLY A 208 9.99 11.61 -14.43
CA GLY A 208 10.07 12.20 -15.76
C GLY A 208 10.21 13.71 -15.67
N ASP A 209 9.37 14.40 -16.41
CA ASP A 209 9.38 15.87 -16.49
C ASP A 209 8.56 16.56 -15.38
N CYS A 210 8.28 15.85 -14.30
CA CYS A 210 7.54 16.41 -13.18
C CYS A 210 8.11 15.99 -11.82
N PHE A 211 7.66 16.69 -10.78
CA PHE A 211 7.90 16.29 -9.40
C PHE A 211 6.59 16.24 -8.61
N LEU A 212 6.57 15.38 -7.61
CA LEU A 212 5.42 15.18 -6.74
C LEU A 212 5.73 15.65 -5.32
N ILE A 213 4.80 16.42 -4.74
CA ILE A 213 4.79 16.73 -3.31
C ILE A 213 3.69 15.86 -2.71
N GLU A 214 4.00 15.02 -1.71
CA GLU A 214 3.04 14.10 -1.12
C GLU A 214 3.10 14.05 0.41
N GLY A 215 1.98 13.77 1.04
CA GLY A 215 1.91 13.57 2.50
C GLY A 215 0.54 13.86 3.10
N SER A 216 0.37 13.46 4.35
CA SER A 216 -0.88 13.68 5.10
C SER A 216 -1.01 15.12 5.65
N GLY A 217 0.08 15.89 5.66
CA GLY A 217 0.14 17.22 6.23
C GLY A 217 0.17 18.37 5.23
N ILE A 218 -0.04 18.14 3.93
CA ILE A 218 0.19 19.15 2.87
C ILE A 218 -0.60 20.43 3.12
N LYS A 219 -1.87 20.33 3.51
CA LYS A 219 -2.69 21.53 3.77
C LYS A 219 -2.20 22.31 5.00
N GLN A 220 -1.88 21.61 6.08
CA GLN A 220 -1.41 22.20 7.33
C GLN A 220 0.00 22.78 7.20
N LEU A 221 0.83 22.14 6.39
CA LEU A 221 2.24 22.51 6.19
C LEU A 221 2.46 23.43 4.99
N ARG A 222 1.41 23.94 4.32
CA ARG A 222 1.54 24.68 3.05
C ARG A 222 2.60 25.78 3.10
N ASN A 223 2.58 26.61 4.12
CA ASN A 223 3.54 27.70 4.26
C ASN A 223 4.98 27.19 4.47
N GLU A 224 5.15 26.15 5.31
CA GLU A 224 6.46 25.53 5.53
C GLU A 224 6.97 24.84 4.24
N ILE A 225 6.10 24.12 3.51
CA ILE A 225 6.44 23.51 2.22
C ILE A 225 6.95 24.57 1.25
N ASN A 226 6.22 25.67 1.12
CA ASN A 226 6.60 26.75 0.22
C ASN A 226 7.95 27.37 0.62
N GLN A 227 8.19 27.60 1.91
CA GLN A 227 9.45 28.15 2.40
C GLN A 227 10.63 27.17 2.23
N ILE A 228 10.43 25.90 2.53
CA ILE A 228 11.46 24.87 2.38
C ILE A 228 11.80 24.66 0.91
N LEU A 229 10.80 24.49 0.05
CA LEU A 229 11.04 24.17 -1.36
C LEU A 229 11.47 25.39 -2.20
N ALA A 230 11.25 26.61 -1.74
CA ALA A 230 11.79 27.80 -2.37
C ALA A 230 13.34 27.77 -2.45
N GLN A 231 14.01 27.16 -1.49
CA GLN A 231 15.47 26.98 -1.48
C GLN A 231 15.96 26.08 -2.63
N TYR A 232 15.08 25.27 -3.19
CA TYR A 232 15.32 24.34 -4.28
C TYR A 232 14.64 24.79 -5.59
N GLY A 233 14.29 26.09 -5.69
CA GLY A 233 13.71 26.66 -6.90
C GLY A 233 12.20 26.54 -7.05
N PHE A 234 11.46 26.07 -6.03
CA PHE A 234 10.00 26.01 -6.10
C PHE A 234 9.36 27.40 -6.09
N ASN A 235 8.55 27.69 -7.09
CA ASN A 235 7.73 28.88 -7.11
C ASN A 235 6.32 28.56 -6.54
N PRO A 236 5.93 29.13 -5.37
CA PRO A 236 4.62 28.87 -4.76
C PRO A 236 3.41 29.31 -5.61
N LYS A 237 3.62 30.12 -6.63
CA LYS A 237 2.58 30.57 -7.57
C LYS A 237 2.34 29.54 -8.70
N THR A 238 3.22 28.56 -8.86
CA THR A 238 3.06 27.49 -9.86
C THR A 238 1.81 26.67 -9.53
N LYS A 239 0.97 26.46 -10.53
CA LYS A 239 -0.22 25.63 -10.40
C LYS A 239 0.17 24.15 -10.58
N ALA A 240 -0.33 23.32 -9.69
CA ALA A 240 -0.19 21.87 -9.87
C ALA A 240 -0.93 21.41 -11.14
N LEU A 241 -0.32 20.50 -11.91
CA LEU A 241 -0.93 19.84 -13.05
C LEU A 241 -2.18 19.07 -12.62
N TRP A 242 -2.08 18.37 -11.51
CA TRP A 242 -3.19 17.65 -10.86
C TRP A 242 -2.93 17.46 -9.37
N LYS A 243 -4.01 17.15 -8.65
CA LYS A 243 -4.00 16.80 -7.22
C LYS A 243 -4.90 15.61 -7.00
N ASP A 244 -4.46 14.70 -6.15
CA ASP A 244 -5.27 13.56 -5.72
C ASP A 244 -5.04 13.22 -4.24
N GLY A 245 -5.79 12.23 -3.73
CA GLY A 245 -5.66 11.77 -2.36
C GLY A 245 -6.32 10.42 -2.15
N CYS A 246 -5.96 9.74 -1.07
CA CYS A 246 -6.56 8.46 -0.71
C CYS A 246 -6.83 8.36 0.79
N LEU A 247 -7.62 7.35 1.15
CA LEU A 247 -7.88 6.98 2.55
C LEU A 247 -6.94 5.85 2.97
N ILE A 248 -6.15 6.09 4.01
CA ILE A 248 -5.33 5.08 4.68
C ILE A 248 -5.96 4.76 6.03
N PRO A 249 -6.40 3.52 6.27
CA PRO A 249 -7.03 3.14 7.54
C PRO A 249 -5.99 3.05 8.65
N ARG A 250 -6.31 3.59 9.80
CA ARG A 250 -5.47 3.53 11.01
C ARG A 250 -5.95 2.35 11.86
N LEU A 251 -5.44 1.16 11.55
CA LEU A 251 -5.86 -0.09 12.20
C LEU A 251 -4.73 -0.76 13.00
N HIS A 252 -3.54 -0.17 13.08
CA HIS A 252 -2.39 -0.77 13.77
C HIS A 252 -2.69 -1.14 15.22
N GLU A 253 -3.31 -0.22 15.99
CA GLU A 253 -3.65 -0.49 17.40
C GLU A 253 -4.66 -1.62 17.52
N ALA A 254 -5.69 -1.66 16.67
CA ALA A 254 -6.70 -2.70 16.68
C ALA A 254 -6.13 -4.07 16.29
N LEU A 255 -5.21 -4.10 15.31
CA LEU A 255 -4.48 -5.32 14.92
C LEU A 255 -3.58 -5.82 16.05
N MET A 256 -2.78 -4.93 16.66
CA MET A 256 -1.82 -5.30 17.71
C MET A 256 -2.50 -5.71 19.02
N SER A 257 -3.66 -5.14 19.35
CA SER A 257 -4.45 -5.51 20.54
C SER A 257 -5.36 -6.72 20.30
N GLY A 258 -5.46 -7.23 19.07
CA GLY A 258 -6.36 -8.32 18.73
C GLY A 258 -7.86 -7.95 18.71
N THR A 259 -8.21 -6.66 18.83
CA THR A 259 -9.60 -6.20 18.73
C THR A 259 -10.13 -6.18 17.30
N PHE A 260 -9.26 -6.33 16.33
CA PHE A 260 -9.56 -6.54 14.92
C PHE A 260 -8.68 -7.66 14.36
N SER A 261 -9.30 -8.68 13.81
CA SER A 261 -8.65 -9.77 13.07
C SER A 261 -9.07 -9.69 11.61
N PRO A 262 -8.14 -9.59 10.64
CA PRO A 262 -8.48 -9.29 9.24
C PRO A 262 -8.96 -10.52 8.46
N ALA A 263 -9.74 -11.41 9.09
CA ALA A 263 -10.38 -12.56 8.46
C ALA A 263 -11.61 -13.00 9.24
N LYS A 264 -12.55 -13.65 8.55
CA LYS A 264 -13.72 -14.28 9.16
C LYS A 264 -14.24 -15.39 8.24
N GLY A 265 -14.22 -16.63 8.71
CA GLY A 265 -14.63 -17.78 7.91
C GLY A 265 -13.81 -17.92 6.63
N ASN A 266 -14.48 -17.87 5.49
CA ASN A 266 -13.84 -17.95 4.18
C ASN A 266 -13.59 -16.57 3.54
N ILE A 267 -13.61 -15.49 4.33
CA ILE A 267 -13.38 -14.13 3.86
C ILE A 267 -12.12 -13.58 4.51
N LEU A 268 -11.08 -13.31 3.69
CA LEU A 268 -9.76 -12.86 4.11
C LEU A 268 -9.54 -11.42 3.61
N LEU A 269 -8.97 -10.55 4.45
CA LEU A 269 -8.60 -9.17 4.07
C LEU A 269 -7.09 -9.07 3.93
N ILE A 270 -6.62 -8.34 2.89
CA ILE A 270 -5.19 -8.18 2.62
C ILE A 270 -4.80 -6.71 2.41
N GLY A 271 -3.53 -6.37 2.57
CA GLY A 271 -2.99 -5.03 2.35
C GLY A 271 -3.76 -3.94 3.10
N ASP A 272 -4.06 -2.83 2.42
CA ASP A 272 -4.78 -1.69 3.01
C ASP A 272 -6.18 -2.08 3.51
N ALA A 273 -6.84 -3.07 2.93
CA ALA A 273 -8.16 -3.53 3.39
C ALA A 273 -8.07 -4.16 4.78
N ALA A 274 -6.96 -4.80 5.09
CA ALA A 274 -6.62 -5.34 6.40
C ALA A 274 -5.93 -4.31 7.32
N GLY A 275 -5.54 -3.14 6.81
CA GLY A 275 -4.75 -2.16 7.56
C GLY A 275 -3.27 -2.53 7.70
N LEU A 276 -2.79 -3.43 6.84
CA LEU A 276 -1.40 -3.90 6.84
C LEU A 276 -0.52 -2.91 6.06
N LEU A 277 -0.05 -1.88 6.76
CA LEU A 277 0.93 -0.90 6.29
C LEU A 277 2.01 -0.75 7.35
N PHE A 278 3.24 -0.51 6.95
CA PHE A 278 4.29 -0.24 7.92
C PHE A 278 4.16 1.17 8.53
N PRO A 279 4.24 1.30 9.86
CA PRO A 279 3.83 2.54 10.55
C PRO A 279 4.75 3.74 10.31
N ILE A 280 6.01 3.54 9.94
CA ILE A 280 7.00 4.61 9.78
C ILE A 280 6.98 5.20 8.37
N THR A 281 7.13 4.36 7.35
CA THR A 281 7.20 4.78 5.95
C THR A 281 5.84 4.84 5.27
N PHE A 282 4.82 4.20 5.83
CA PHE A 282 3.54 3.88 5.17
C PHE A 282 3.71 3.02 3.92
N GLU A 283 4.79 2.21 3.90
CA GLU A 283 4.97 1.19 2.88
C GLU A 283 3.80 0.19 2.94
N GLY A 284 3.22 -0.10 1.80
CA GLY A 284 2.04 -0.95 1.68
C GLY A 284 2.05 -1.87 0.46
N ILE A 285 3.02 -1.73 -0.48
CA ILE A 285 3.12 -2.62 -1.64
C ILE A 285 3.62 -4.00 -1.20
N GLY A 286 4.71 -4.05 -0.44
CA GLY A 286 5.30 -5.29 0.06
C GLY A 286 4.37 -6.03 1.01
N THR A 287 3.74 -5.32 1.95
CA THR A 287 2.77 -5.92 2.88
C THR A 287 1.52 -6.43 2.15
N ALA A 288 1.05 -5.72 1.11
CA ALA A 288 -0.08 -6.18 0.29
C ALA A 288 0.28 -7.45 -0.49
N LEU A 289 1.45 -7.49 -1.13
CA LEU A 289 1.95 -8.67 -1.84
C LEU A 289 2.10 -9.85 -0.88
N LYS A 290 2.80 -9.66 0.24
CA LYS A 290 3.03 -10.72 1.22
C LYS A 290 1.73 -11.28 1.78
N SER A 291 0.80 -10.40 2.22
CA SER A 291 -0.50 -10.85 2.72
C SER A 291 -1.37 -11.49 1.62
N GLY A 292 -1.19 -11.08 0.35
CA GLY A 292 -1.86 -11.69 -0.80
C GLY A 292 -1.44 -13.15 -1.01
N ILE A 293 -0.12 -13.41 -0.94
CA ILE A 293 0.43 -14.78 -1.00
C ILE A 293 -0.12 -15.62 0.16
N LEU A 294 0.00 -15.11 1.40
CA LEU A 294 -0.48 -15.83 2.58
C LEU A 294 -1.97 -16.16 2.49
N ALA A 295 -2.78 -15.25 1.93
CA ALA A 295 -4.21 -15.50 1.74
C ALA A 295 -4.46 -16.61 0.70
N ALA A 296 -3.75 -16.61 -0.41
CA ALA A 296 -3.87 -17.67 -1.44
C ALA A 296 -3.43 -19.02 -0.90
N ASP A 297 -2.29 -19.08 -0.20
CA ASP A 297 -1.79 -20.30 0.42
C ASP A 297 -2.76 -20.83 1.50
N SER A 298 -3.36 -19.92 2.28
CA SER A 298 -4.38 -20.30 3.28
C SER A 298 -5.64 -20.87 2.65
N VAL A 299 -6.08 -20.33 1.51
CA VAL A 299 -7.19 -20.90 0.73
C VAL A 299 -6.84 -22.30 0.25
N ALA A 300 -5.67 -22.49 -0.34
CA ALA A 300 -5.24 -23.79 -0.83
C ALA A 300 -5.14 -24.84 0.31
N ARG A 301 -4.57 -24.45 1.44
CA ARG A 301 -4.48 -25.31 2.63
C ARG A 301 -5.86 -25.61 3.23
N SER A 302 -6.73 -24.62 3.33
CA SER A 302 -8.10 -24.81 3.82
C SER A 302 -8.87 -25.85 3.00
N ILE A 303 -8.67 -25.88 1.69
CA ILE A 303 -9.28 -26.88 0.80
C ILE A 303 -8.71 -28.27 1.06
N LYS A 304 -7.38 -28.38 1.23
CA LYS A 304 -6.68 -29.66 1.44
C LYS A 304 -6.91 -30.24 2.84
N GLU A 305 -6.95 -29.38 3.86
CA GLU A 305 -7.00 -29.76 5.27
C GLU A 305 -8.44 -29.75 5.81
N GLU A 306 -9.43 -29.37 5.00
CA GLU A 306 -10.85 -29.20 5.37
C GLU A 306 -11.05 -28.31 6.62
N SER A 307 -10.17 -27.29 6.75
CA SER A 307 -10.11 -26.38 7.88
C SER A 307 -10.58 -24.96 7.51
N GLU A 308 -10.80 -24.10 8.49
CA GLU A 308 -11.26 -22.74 8.22
C GLU A 308 -10.11 -21.85 7.71
N ALA A 309 -10.29 -21.24 6.53
CA ALA A 309 -9.26 -20.41 5.89
C ALA A 309 -8.81 -19.23 6.77
N ALA A 310 -9.74 -18.64 7.55
CA ALA A 310 -9.43 -17.55 8.45
C ALA A 310 -8.43 -17.96 9.55
N GLU A 311 -8.57 -19.16 10.12
CA GLU A 311 -7.67 -19.63 11.18
C GLU A 311 -6.25 -19.79 10.66
N ILE A 312 -6.08 -20.42 9.48
CA ILE A 312 -4.79 -20.59 8.83
C ILE A 312 -4.17 -19.23 8.52
N TYR A 313 -4.95 -18.34 7.89
CA TYR A 313 -4.47 -17.02 7.49
C TYR A 313 -4.02 -16.16 8.67
N LEU A 314 -4.79 -16.14 9.75
CA LEU A 314 -4.45 -15.38 10.95
C LEU A 314 -3.19 -15.93 11.64
N GLN A 315 -2.95 -17.23 11.57
CA GLN A 315 -1.71 -17.84 12.04
C GLN A 315 -0.51 -17.37 11.21
N GLU A 316 -0.63 -17.39 9.89
CA GLU A 316 0.44 -16.97 8.97
C GLU A 316 0.71 -15.46 9.03
N LEU A 317 -0.28 -14.64 9.35
CA LEU A 317 -0.10 -13.19 9.53
C LEU A 317 0.73 -12.78 10.74
N LYS A 318 0.97 -13.67 11.70
CA LYS A 318 1.69 -13.33 12.95
C LYS A 318 3.02 -12.66 12.69
N LEU A 319 3.81 -13.16 11.73
CA LEU A 319 5.10 -12.55 11.37
C LEU A 319 4.95 -11.09 10.94
N ILE A 320 3.98 -10.78 10.07
CA ILE A 320 3.72 -9.40 9.62
C ILE A 320 3.32 -8.53 10.83
N LEU A 321 2.47 -9.04 11.72
CA LEU A 321 2.00 -8.30 12.89
C LEU A 321 3.13 -8.05 13.91
N GLU A 322 4.05 -8.97 14.08
CA GLU A 322 5.25 -8.79 14.92
C GLU A 322 6.16 -7.67 14.37
N ILE A 323 6.38 -7.63 13.05
CA ILE A 323 7.12 -6.56 12.40
C ILE A 323 6.40 -5.22 12.57
N VAL A 324 5.10 -5.16 12.32
CA VAL A 324 4.29 -3.95 12.53
C VAL A 324 4.41 -3.47 13.97
N LYS A 325 4.34 -4.36 14.96
CA LYS A 325 4.50 -4.05 16.39
C LYS A 325 5.89 -3.50 16.69
N SER A 326 6.94 -4.14 16.16
CA SER A 326 8.32 -3.67 16.31
C SER A 326 8.49 -2.27 15.75
N LEU A 327 8.09 -2.04 14.50
CA LEU A 327 8.18 -0.74 13.85
C LEU A 327 7.29 0.33 14.54
N HIS A 328 6.12 -0.06 15.04
CA HIS A 328 5.24 0.86 15.76
C HIS A 328 5.89 1.40 17.04
N SER A 329 6.76 0.62 17.68
CA SER A 329 7.51 1.05 18.88
C SER A 329 8.41 2.27 18.62
N TRP A 330 8.86 2.48 17.38
CA TRP A 330 9.64 3.65 16.98
C TRP A 330 8.88 4.97 17.13
N ASN A 331 7.54 4.97 17.09
CA ASN A 331 6.77 6.21 17.27
C ASN A 331 7.12 6.92 18.57
N LYS A 332 7.21 6.17 19.69
CA LYS A 332 7.59 6.73 20.99
C LYS A 332 9.04 7.24 21.00
N LYS A 333 9.96 6.50 20.37
CA LYS A 333 11.37 6.94 20.27
C LYS A 333 11.50 8.21 19.43
N LEU A 334 10.76 8.33 18.33
CA LEU A 334 10.73 9.53 17.49
C LEU A 334 10.16 10.75 18.22
N GLU A 335 9.08 10.57 18.98
CA GLU A 335 8.52 11.63 19.81
C GLU A 335 9.54 12.13 20.86
N GLN A 336 10.20 11.20 21.55
CA GLN A 336 11.25 11.54 22.52
C GLN A 336 12.46 12.22 21.86
N ALA A 337 12.88 11.78 20.67
CA ALA A 337 13.96 12.40 19.93
C ALA A 337 13.60 13.83 19.48
N ALA A 338 12.34 14.05 19.06
CA ALA A 338 11.84 15.37 18.67
C ALA A 338 11.90 16.40 19.81
N THR A 339 11.74 15.98 21.08
CA THR A 339 11.89 16.88 22.23
C THR A 339 13.33 17.25 22.56
N LYS A 340 14.30 16.40 22.13
CA LYS A 340 15.74 16.61 22.34
C LYS A 340 16.38 17.52 21.28
N GLY A 341 15.71 17.79 20.19
CA GLY A 341 16.14 18.69 19.13
C GLY A 341 16.40 18.03 17.79
N SER A 342 16.79 18.84 16.80
CA SER A 342 16.90 18.44 15.39
C SER A 342 17.92 17.34 15.15
N VAL A 343 19.06 17.38 15.81
CA VAL A 343 20.13 16.37 15.62
C VAL A 343 19.68 14.98 16.06
N GLU A 344 19.07 14.88 17.25
CA GLU A 344 18.58 13.62 17.78
C GLU A 344 17.38 13.11 16.96
N LEU A 345 16.50 14.01 16.51
CA LEU A 345 15.40 13.67 15.63
C LEU A 345 15.92 13.12 14.29
N SER A 346 16.91 13.75 13.67
CA SER A 346 17.50 13.29 12.40
C SER A 346 18.09 11.90 12.54
N LYS A 347 18.88 11.63 13.58
CA LYS A 347 19.45 10.30 13.85
C LYS A 347 18.36 9.25 14.04
N ALA A 348 17.34 9.55 14.84
CA ALA A 348 16.26 8.62 15.13
C ALA A 348 15.39 8.32 13.89
N LEU A 349 15.14 9.32 13.04
CA LEU A 349 14.43 9.14 11.78
C LEU A 349 15.22 8.27 10.80
N THR A 350 16.51 8.55 10.62
CA THR A 350 17.38 7.74 9.76
C THR A 350 17.39 6.27 10.20
N ALA A 351 17.49 6.02 11.52
CA ALA A 351 17.43 4.67 12.05
C ALA A 351 16.05 4.01 11.83
N ALA A 352 14.95 4.70 12.13
CA ALA A 352 13.59 4.16 11.99
C ALA A 352 13.23 3.82 10.54
N TYR A 353 13.62 4.70 9.60
CA TYR A 353 13.44 4.45 8.16
C TYR A 353 14.33 3.31 7.68
N GLY A 354 15.59 3.27 8.11
CA GLY A 354 16.51 2.18 7.79
C GLY A 354 16.01 0.82 8.25
N GLU A 355 15.45 0.74 9.48
CA GLU A 355 14.85 -0.51 9.96
C GLU A 355 13.61 -0.92 9.15
N THR A 356 12.77 0.04 8.74
CA THR A 356 11.62 -0.29 7.87
C THR A 356 12.09 -0.84 6.53
N LEU A 357 13.09 -0.22 5.90
CA LEU A 357 13.61 -0.63 4.59
C LEU A 357 14.29 -2.00 4.58
N LYS A 358 14.73 -2.51 5.74
CA LYS A 358 15.31 -3.86 5.86
C LYS A 358 14.25 -4.97 5.88
N VAL A 359 13.02 -4.65 6.27
CA VAL A 359 11.95 -5.63 6.50
C VAL A 359 10.76 -5.48 5.56
N SER A 360 10.70 -4.37 4.79
CA SER A 360 9.59 -4.10 3.85
C SER A 360 9.66 -4.90 2.55
#